data_d7b9bd70bc3a4dc856040a5782c410d5
#
_entry.id   d7b9bd70bc3a4dc856040a5782c410d5
#
_cell.length_a   1.000
_cell.length_b   1.000
_cell.length_c   1.000
_cell.angle_alpha   90.00
_cell.angle_beta   90.00
_cell.angle_gamma   90.00
#
_symmetry.space_group_name_H-M   'P 1'
#
loop_
_entity.id
_entity.type
_entity.pdbx_description
1 polymer ?
#
loop_
_entity_poly.entity_id
_entity_poly.type
_entity_poly.pdbx_seq_one_letter_code
_entity_poly.pdbx_strand_id
1 'polypeptide(L)'
;MQDTQPKPAYFAFRGQELLCRPDGRSEPLDFHPFPDREPGKDPWLLDVFPLRVPGPADPAKDDPVPTVLSLAPEAEAPEGLSWVPFRSVLGNLAWDGVLPACRALALANWRAVSRYCGRCGSAQGDKPDETARLCPSCGSVTYPRLSPAVLARVHRDGRILLARNAAFKTGIFSVLAGFVEPGESFEDCVVREVAEEVGIRVRNVRYLGSQ
;
A
#
# COMPACT_ATOMS: atom_id res chain seq x y z
N MET A 1 24.62 17.53 -24.91
CA MET A 1 24.07 16.20 -24.74
C MET A 1 23.64 16.14 -23.28
N GLN A 2 22.34 16.26 -23.02
CA GLN A 2 21.81 16.10 -21.66
C GLN A 2 21.94 14.64 -21.28
N ASP A 3 22.46 14.41 -20.09
CA ASP A 3 22.63 13.09 -19.48
C ASP A 3 21.25 12.42 -19.39
N THR A 4 20.97 11.46 -20.26
CA THR A 4 19.68 10.77 -20.40
C THR A 4 19.62 9.50 -19.57
N GLN A 5 20.48 9.35 -18.55
CA GLN A 5 20.33 8.23 -17.63
C GLN A 5 19.06 8.41 -16.81
N PRO A 6 18.20 7.40 -16.74
CA PRO A 6 16.99 7.45 -15.94
C PRO A 6 17.36 7.71 -14.47
N LYS A 7 16.73 8.72 -13.87
CA LYS A 7 17.01 9.08 -12.47
C LYS A 7 16.47 8.01 -11.53
N PRO A 8 17.22 7.65 -10.47
CA PRO A 8 16.72 6.75 -9.46
C PRO A 8 15.46 7.33 -8.82
N ALA A 9 14.53 6.47 -8.44
CA ALA A 9 13.29 6.86 -7.78
C ALA A 9 13.19 6.18 -6.43
N TYR A 10 12.87 6.93 -5.37
CA TYR A 10 12.79 6.42 -4.00
C TYR A 10 11.46 6.76 -3.34
N PHE A 11 10.89 5.77 -2.65
CA PHE A 11 9.83 5.97 -1.65
C PHE A 11 10.41 5.67 -0.28
N ALA A 12 10.34 6.62 0.64
CA ALA A 12 10.80 6.42 2.02
C ALA A 12 9.60 6.52 2.97
N PHE A 13 9.40 5.49 3.80
CA PHE A 13 8.30 5.42 4.75
C PHE A 13 8.80 5.28 6.19
N ARG A 14 8.10 5.96 7.09
CA ARG A 14 8.19 5.81 8.54
C ARG A 14 6.79 5.45 9.05
N GLY A 15 6.53 4.15 9.22
CA GLY A 15 5.17 3.66 9.50
C GLY A 15 4.18 4.04 8.40
N GLN A 16 3.21 4.91 8.73
CA GLN A 16 2.18 5.40 7.80
C GLN A 16 2.51 6.79 7.22
N GLU A 17 3.72 7.27 7.38
CA GLU A 17 4.17 8.56 6.87
C GLU A 17 5.10 8.35 5.67
N LEU A 18 4.93 9.17 4.64
CA LEU A 18 5.79 9.25 3.46
C LEU A 18 6.73 10.46 3.60
N LEU A 19 7.98 10.27 3.24
CA LEU A 19 8.93 11.38 3.14
C LEU A 19 8.66 12.18 1.88
N CYS A 20 8.34 13.47 2.06
CA CYS A 20 7.94 14.37 0.98
C CYS A 20 8.78 15.65 0.96
N ARG A 21 8.80 16.33 -0.20
CA ARG A 21 9.26 17.71 -0.30
C ARG A 21 8.27 18.67 0.37
N PRO A 22 8.70 19.88 0.78
CA PRO A 22 7.86 20.85 1.51
C PRO A 22 6.62 21.31 0.72
N ASP A 23 6.65 21.22 -0.61
CA ASP A 23 5.52 21.55 -1.49
C ASP A 23 4.41 20.49 -1.49
N GLY A 24 4.59 19.42 -0.69
CA GLY A 24 3.63 18.32 -0.58
C GLY A 24 3.52 17.45 -1.82
N ARG A 25 4.39 17.64 -2.82
CA ARG A 25 4.47 16.73 -3.96
C ARG A 25 5.06 15.41 -3.48
N SER A 26 4.35 14.36 -3.74
CA SER A 26 4.67 12.99 -3.33
C SER A 26 5.15 12.12 -4.48
N GLU A 27 5.75 12.74 -5.50
CA GLU A 27 6.51 12.02 -6.51
C GLU A 27 7.67 11.28 -5.83
N PRO A 28 8.09 10.13 -6.37
CA PRO A 28 9.29 9.46 -5.87
C PRO A 28 10.46 10.46 -5.82
N LEU A 29 11.25 10.40 -4.75
CA LEU A 29 12.44 11.23 -4.66
C LEU A 29 13.44 10.78 -5.73
N ASP A 30 13.98 11.72 -6.50
CA ASP A 30 14.96 11.49 -7.56
C ASP A 30 16.42 11.41 -7.03
N PHE A 31 16.58 11.27 -5.72
CA PHE A 31 17.85 11.09 -5.02
C PHE A 31 17.66 10.19 -3.79
N HIS A 32 18.72 9.52 -3.34
CA HIS A 32 18.68 8.71 -2.12
C HIS A 32 18.59 9.63 -0.90
N PRO A 33 17.49 9.62 -0.14
CA PRO A 33 17.30 10.57 0.96
C PRO A 33 18.21 10.32 2.18
N PHE A 34 18.81 9.12 2.26
CA PHE A 34 19.71 8.70 3.36
C PHE A 34 20.95 8.00 2.80
N PRO A 35 21.84 8.69 2.03
CA PRO A 35 22.93 8.07 1.29
C PRO A 35 23.97 7.38 2.18
N ASP A 36 24.15 7.87 3.42
CA ASP A 36 25.17 7.38 4.35
C ASP A 36 24.66 6.25 5.26
N ARG A 37 23.42 5.76 5.03
CA ARG A 37 22.79 4.73 5.85
C ARG A 37 22.76 3.38 5.13
N GLU A 38 23.13 2.32 5.82
CA GLU A 38 23.11 0.95 5.30
C GLU A 38 22.15 0.07 6.09
N PRO A 39 21.32 -0.77 5.41
CA PRO A 39 20.46 -1.74 6.08
C PRO A 39 21.29 -2.69 6.96
N GLY A 40 20.81 -2.91 8.20
CA GLY A 40 21.45 -3.78 9.17
C GLY A 40 22.64 -3.15 9.93
N LYS A 41 23.15 -2.00 9.49
CA LYS A 41 24.17 -1.22 10.21
C LYS A 41 23.57 0.01 10.91
N ASP A 42 22.56 0.62 10.29
CA ASP A 42 21.86 1.78 10.85
C ASP A 42 20.54 1.33 11.52
N PRO A 43 20.33 1.63 12.82
CA PRO A 43 19.14 1.22 13.55
C PRO A 43 17.85 1.87 13.00
N TRP A 44 17.96 2.95 12.25
CA TRP A 44 16.81 3.65 11.70
C TRP A 44 16.39 3.14 10.31
N LEU A 45 17.30 2.51 9.55
CA LEU A 45 17.00 1.93 8.25
C LEU A 45 16.64 0.45 8.39
N LEU A 46 15.34 0.16 8.50
CA LEU A 46 14.81 -1.16 8.81
C LEU A 46 14.83 -2.11 7.60
N ASP A 47 14.58 -1.59 6.40
CA ASP A 47 14.51 -2.39 5.17
C ASP A 47 14.73 -1.54 3.92
N VAL A 48 15.30 -2.14 2.89
CA VAL A 48 15.48 -1.56 1.54
C VAL A 48 15.16 -2.62 0.50
N PHE A 49 14.27 -2.31 -0.44
CA PHE A 49 13.90 -3.27 -1.49
C PHE A 49 13.43 -2.58 -2.78
N PRO A 50 13.58 -3.23 -3.94
CA PRO A 50 13.07 -2.71 -5.21
C PRO A 50 11.54 -2.83 -5.28
N LEU A 51 10.87 -1.79 -5.77
CA LEU A 51 9.44 -1.78 -6.01
C LEU A 51 9.12 -2.38 -7.39
N ARG A 52 8.99 -3.69 -7.47
CA ARG A 52 8.54 -4.36 -8.70
C ARG A 52 7.05 -4.08 -8.92
N VAL A 53 6.70 -3.49 -10.05
CA VAL A 53 5.31 -3.26 -10.46
C VAL A 53 4.85 -4.44 -11.31
N PRO A 54 3.67 -5.06 -11.04
CA PRO A 54 3.13 -6.11 -11.89
C PRO A 54 2.76 -5.56 -13.26
N GLY A 55 3.00 -6.32 -14.29
CA GLY A 55 2.65 -6.01 -15.67
C GLY A 55 3.71 -6.52 -16.63
N PRO A 56 3.39 -6.56 -17.93
CA PRO A 56 4.40 -6.83 -18.93
C PRO A 56 5.44 -5.71 -18.85
N ALA A 57 6.72 -6.10 -18.76
CA ALA A 57 7.81 -5.14 -18.91
C ALA A 57 7.67 -4.51 -20.30
N ASP A 58 7.53 -3.19 -20.36
CA ASP A 58 7.64 -2.48 -21.62
C ASP A 58 9.14 -2.41 -21.97
N PRO A 59 9.62 -3.19 -22.94
CA PRO A 59 11.03 -3.20 -23.28
C PRO A 59 11.53 -1.86 -23.85
N ALA A 60 10.61 -0.94 -24.17
CA ALA A 60 10.94 0.42 -24.62
C ALA A 60 11.07 1.41 -23.45
N LYS A 61 10.70 1.02 -22.23
CA LYS A 61 10.84 1.84 -21.01
C LYS A 61 11.96 1.27 -20.14
N ASP A 62 13.11 1.90 -20.24
CA ASP A 62 14.25 1.67 -19.34
C ASP A 62 14.10 2.51 -18.05
N ASP A 63 12.87 2.56 -17.52
CA ASP A 63 12.60 3.31 -16.30
C ASP A 63 13.23 2.57 -15.11
N PRO A 64 13.97 3.26 -14.23
CA PRO A 64 14.57 2.64 -13.08
C PRO A 64 13.48 2.10 -12.14
N VAL A 65 13.68 0.88 -11.67
CA VAL A 65 12.79 0.28 -10.67
C VAL A 65 12.89 1.11 -9.38
N PRO A 66 11.79 1.71 -8.89
CA PRO A 66 11.84 2.50 -7.68
C PRO A 66 12.31 1.68 -6.48
N THR A 67 13.07 2.31 -5.60
CA THR A 67 13.53 1.69 -4.35
C THR A 67 12.68 2.17 -3.18
N VAL A 68 12.24 1.24 -2.36
CA VAL A 68 11.49 1.51 -1.13
C VAL A 68 12.42 1.42 0.07
N LEU A 69 12.37 2.46 0.91
CA LEU A 69 13.07 2.54 2.18
C LEU A 69 12.05 2.49 3.32
N SER A 70 12.24 1.60 4.27
CA SER A 70 11.42 1.52 5.48
C SER A 70 12.26 1.93 6.67
N LEU A 71 11.78 2.94 7.42
CA LEU A 71 12.53 3.55 8.52
C LEU A 71 11.84 3.35 9.86
N ALA A 72 12.64 3.41 10.92
CA ALA A 72 12.16 3.35 12.30
C ALA A 72 11.35 4.61 12.66
N PRO A 73 10.45 4.53 13.66
CA PRO A 73 9.63 5.67 14.09
C PRO A 73 10.43 6.90 14.50
N GLU A 74 11.65 6.69 14.98
CA GLU A 74 12.55 7.73 15.48
C GLU A 74 13.35 8.41 14.36
N ALA A 75 13.26 7.93 13.13
CA ALA A 75 14.02 8.47 12.01
C ALA A 75 13.60 9.92 11.72
N GLU A 76 14.56 10.82 11.81
CA GLU A 76 14.37 12.23 11.47
C GLU A 76 14.34 12.42 9.95
N ALA A 77 13.58 13.42 9.50
CA ALA A 77 13.59 13.78 8.09
C ALA A 77 14.89 14.53 7.77
N PRO A 78 15.53 14.24 6.61
CA PRO A 78 16.64 15.06 6.12
C PRO A 78 16.24 16.52 5.90
N GLU A 79 17.21 17.41 5.88
CA GLU A 79 17.00 18.82 5.61
C GLU A 79 16.22 19.03 4.28
N GLY A 80 15.24 19.91 4.31
CA GLY A 80 14.39 20.19 3.16
C GLY A 80 13.32 19.14 2.86
N LEU A 81 13.18 18.09 3.69
CA LEU A 81 12.13 17.07 3.58
C LEU A 81 11.28 17.02 4.86
N SER A 82 10.11 16.41 4.77
CA SER A 82 9.18 16.26 5.90
C SER A 82 8.47 14.92 5.86
N TRP A 83 8.23 14.34 7.01
CA TRP A 83 7.33 13.19 7.17
C TRP A 83 5.88 13.66 7.14
N VAL A 84 5.10 13.13 6.22
CA VAL A 84 3.70 13.53 6.00
C VAL A 84 2.81 12.28 6.06
N PRO A 85 1.69 12.31 6.81
CA PRO A 85 0.75 11.20 6.83
C PRO A 85 0.34 10.82 5.40
N PHE A 86 0.53 9.56 5.02
CA PHE A 86 0.32 9.11 3.64
C PHE A 86 -1.08 9.43 3.11
N ARG A 87 -2.10 9.30 3.96
CA ARG A 87 -3.48 9.64 3.58
C ARG A 87 -3.68 11.10 3.18
N SER A 88 -2.93 12.03 3.76
CA SER A 88 -3.06 13.45 3.44
C SER A 88 -2.43 13.82 2.10
N VAL A 89 -1.50 13.00 1.59
CA VAL A 89 -0.85 13.25 0.29
C VAL A 89 -1.54 12.56 -0.88
N LEU A 90 -2.40 11.56 -0.63
CA LEU A 90 -3.09 10.82 -1.68
C LEU A 90 -3.91 11.71 -2.63
N GLY A 91 -4.52 12.79 -2.12
CA GLY A 91 -5.27 13.76 -2.92
C GLY A 91 -4.41 14.67 -3.79
N ASN A 92 -3.11 14.76 -3.50
CA ASN A 92 -2.14 15.63 -4.19
C ASN A 92 -1.20 14.86 -5.12
N LEU A 93 -1.29 13.52 -5.10
CA LEU A 93 -0.56 12.66 -6.04
C LEU A 93 -1.16 12.76 -7.43
N ALA A 94 -0.31 12.89 -8.45
CA ALA A 94 -0.71 12.57 -9.79
C ALA A 94 -1.20 11.11 -9.85
N TRP A 95 -2.22 10.83 -10.64
CA TRP A 95 -2.88 9.51 -10.64
C TRP A 95 -1.91 8.34 -10.92
N ASP A 96 -0.92 8.54 -11.76
CA ASP A 96 0.15 7.60 -12.08
C ASP A 96 1.11 7.33 -10.91
N GLY A 97 1.24 8.27 -9.98
CA GLY A 97 2.02 8.12 -8.74
C GLY A 97 1.29 7.40 -7.60
N VAL A 98 -0.07 7.44 -7.59
CA VAL A 98 -0.87 6.88 -6.48
C VAL A 98 -0.67 5.39 -6.32
N LEU A 99 -0.79 4.62 -7.40
CA LEU A 99 -0.69 3.16 -7.34
C LEU A 99 0.70 2.66 -6.91
N PRO A 100 1.81 3.17 -7.47
CA PRO A 100 3.14 2.84 -6.99
C PRO A 100 3.37 3.17 -5.51
N ALA A 101 2.91 4.33 -5.05
CA ALA A 101 3.07 4.73 -3.64
C ALA A 101 2.23 3.86 -2.69
N CYS A 102 0.97 3.54 -3.05
CA CYS A 102 0.14 2.59 -2.29
C CYS A 102 0.78 1.20 -2.22
N ARG A 103 1.30 0.71 -3.36
CA ARG A 103 2.01 -0.57 -3.40
C ARG A 103 3.27 -0.56 -2.55
N ALA A 104 4.06 0.52 -2.62
CA ALA A 104 5.28 0.67 -1.83
C ALA A 104 4.98 0.59 -0.33
N LEU A 105 3.98 1.34 0.15
CA LEU A 105 3.55 1.31 1.55
C LEU A 105 3.02 -0.08 1.96
N ALA A 106 2.17 -0.69 1.13
CA ALA A 106 1.61 -2.02 1.41
C ALA A 106 2.72 -3.08 1.54
N LEU A 107 3.70 -3.06 0.64
CA LEU A 107 4.84 -3.98 0.69
C LEU A 107 5.76 -3.70 1.87
N ALA A 108 6.03 -2.43 2.21
CA ALA A 108 6.83 -2.08 3.38
C ALA A 108 6.19 -2.63 4.68
N ASN A 109 4.87 -2.41 4.85
CA ASN A 109 4.12 -2.94 5.99
C ASN A 109 4.12 -4.48 6.04
N TRP A 110 3.87 -5.13 4.89
CA TRP A 110 3.89 -6.59 4.82
C TRP A 110 5.27 -7.16 5.14
N ARG A 111 6.34 -6.59 4.61
CA ARG A 111 7.72 -7.01 4.89
C ARG A 111 8.06 -6.88 6.37
N ALA A 112 7.64 -5.79 7.01
CA ALA A 112 7.86 -5.56 8.44
C ALA A 112 7.26 -6.67 9.32
N VAL A 113 6.08 -7.20 8.98
CA VAL A 113 5.40 -8.28 9.72
C VAL A 113 5.76 -9.68 9.23
N SER A 114 6.47 -9.80 8.10
CA SER A 114 6.87 -11.08 7.49
C SER A 114 8.39 -11.32 7.60
N ARG A 115 9.02 -10.81 8.64
CA ARG A 115 10.48 -10.99 8.89
C ARG A 115 10.82 -12.43 9.27
N TYR A 116 9.90 -13.11 9.95
CA TYR A 116 10.06 -14.47 10.43
C TYR A 116 9.00 -15.38 9.85
N CYS A 117 9.37 -16.64 9.63
CA CYS A 117 8.49 -17.68 9.10
C CYS A 117 7.40 -18.02 10.10
N GLY A 118 6.13 -17.90 9.71
CA GLY A 118 4.99 -18.28 10.55
C GLY A 118 4.89 -19.78 10.84
N ARG A 119 5.66 -20.63 10.10
CA ARG A 119 5.67 -22.08 10.29
C ARG A 119 6.77 -22.55 11.26
N CYS A 120 7.98 -22.01 11.17
CA CYS A 120 9.14 -22.51 11.93
C CYS A 120 9.92 -21.45 12.69
N GLY A 121 9.50 -20.17 12.64
CA GLY A 121 10.12 -19.06 13.35
C GLY A 121 11.47 -18.55 12.78
N SER A 122 12.05 -19.21 11.77
CA SER A 122 13.31 -18.80 11.17
C SER A 122 13.17 -17.48 10.38
N ALA A 123 14.23 -16.68 10.32
CA ALA A 123 14.24 -15.48 9.50
C ALA A 123 14.02 -15.82 8.02
N GLN A 124 13.19 -15.02 7.33
CA GLN A 124 12.88 -15.17 5.91
C GLN A 124 13.73 -14.22 5.06
N GLY A 125 14.12 -14.68 3.87
CA GLY A 125 14.72 -13.88 2.81
C GLY A 125 13.73 -13.53 1.72
N ASP A 126 14.17 -12.71 0.77
CA ASP A 126 13.40 -12.43 -0.44
C ASP A 126 13.44 -13.62 -1.39
N LYS A 127 12.31 -13.94 -2.02
CA LYS A 127 12.27 -14.89 -3.13
C LYS A 127 12.77 -14.18 -4.40
N PRO A 128 13.79 -14.74 -5.12
CA PRO A 128 14.47 -13.99 -6.20
C PRO A 128 13.59 -13.65 -7.39
N ASP A 129 12.61 -14.50 -7.71
CA ASP A 129 11.83 -14.50 -8.95
C ASP A 129 10.45 -13.86 -8.81
N GLU A 130 9.99 -13.56 -7.58
CA GLU A 130 8.67 -12.97 -7.38
C GLU A 130 8.59 -12.14 -6.09
N THR A 131 7.50 -11.37 -5.94
CA THR A 131 7.23 -10.60 -4.72
C THR A 131 6.71 -11.54 -3.63
N ALA A 132 7.63 -12.26 -2.97
CA ALA A 132 7.36 -13.18 -1.88
C ALA A 132 8.56 -13.26 -0.93
N ARG A 133 8.34 -13.79 0.28
CA ARG A 133 9.39 -14.15 1.23
C ARG A 133 9.57 -15.67 1.21
N LEU A 134 10.81 -16.14 1.29
CA LEU A 134 11.16 -17.55 1.33
C LEU A 134 11.86 -17.86 2.64
N CYS A 135 11.39 -18.91 3.32
CA CYS A 135 12.06 -19.44 4.50
C CYS A 135 13.19 -20.40 4.09
N PRO A 136 14.47 -20.10 4.39
CA PRO A 136 15.58 -20.96 4.02
C PRO A 136 15.59 -22.27 4.81
N SER A 137 14.93 -22.32 6.00
CA SER A 137 14.92 -23.49 6.86
C SER A 137 13.88 -24.53 6.49
N CYS A 138 12.66 -24.11 6.09
CA CYS A 138 11.56 -25.05 5.84
C CYS A 138 10.91 -24.93 4.47
N GLY A 139 11.42 -24.06 3.60
CA GLY A 139 10.91 -23.85 2.24
C GLY A 139 9.56 -23.14 2.15
N SER A 140 8.98 -22.71 3.26
CA SER A 140 7.68 -22.00 3.26
C SER A 140 7.81 -20.68 2.51
N VAL A 141 6.85 -20.43 1.60
CA VAL A 141 6.74 -19.16 0.86
C VAL A 141 5.61 -18.33 1.47
N THR A 142 5.88 -17.04 1.70
CA THR A 142 4.91 -16.09 2.24
C THR A 142 4.69 -14.98 1.23
N TYR A 143 3.46 -14.86 0.74
CA TYR A 143 3.05 -13.80 -0.18
C TYR A 143 2.51 -12.57 0.55
N PRO A 144 2.50 -11.37 -0.09
CA PRO A 144 1.83 -10.20 0.45
C PRO A 144 0.38 -10.52 0.77
N ARG A 145 -0.04 -10.19 2.00
CA ARG A 145 -1.43 -10.38 2.42
C ARG A 145 -2.31 -9.31 1.78
N LEU A 146 -3.36 -9.73 1.11
CA LEU A 146 -4.44 -8.86 0.65
C LEU A 146 -5.68 -9.13 1.50
N SER A 147 -6.42 -8.08 1.83
CA SER A 147 -7.72 -8.14 2.52
C SER A 147 -8.73 -7.41 1.65
N PRO A 148 -9.34 -8.09 0.66
CA PRO A 148 -10.31 -7.46 -0.22
C PRO A 148 -11.50 -6.95 0.58
N ALA A 149 -11.96 -5.75 0.24
CA ALA A 149 -13.16 -5.16 0.81
C ALA A 149 -14.09 -4.68 -0.31
N VAL A 150 -15.38 -4.73 -0.06
CA VAL A 150 -16.39 -4.18 -0.96
C VAL A 150 -16.84 -2.80 -0.47
N LEU A 151 -17.18 -1.93 -1.42
CA LEU A 151 -17.89 -0.69 -1.17
C LEU A 151 -19.27 -0.81 -1.83
N ALA A 152 -20.33 -0.85 -1.03
CA ALA A 152 -21.69 -1.09 -1.50
C ALA A 152 -22.46 0.22 -1.69
N ARG A 153 -22.64 0.65 -2.95
CA ARG A 153 -23.53 1.75 -3.29
C ARG A 153 -24.96 1.24 -3.43
N VAL A 154 -25.68 1.19 -2.33
CA VAL A 154 -27.11 0.81 -2.33
C VAL A 154 -27.94 1.99 -2.79
N HIS A 155 -28.85 1.77 -3.77
CA HIS A 155 -29.72 2.83 -4.28
C HIS A 155 -31.14 2.35 -4.48
N ARG A 156 -32.10 3.26 -4.34
CA ARG A 156 -33.52 3.07 -4.65
C ARG A 156 -34.16 4.41 -5.01
N ASP A 157 -34.95 4.44 -6.07
CA ASP A 157 -35.73 5.61 -6.48
C ASP A 157 -34.91 6.92 -6.58
N GLY A 158 -33.74 6.83 -7.21
CA GLY A 158 -32.82 7.98 -7.41
C GLY A 158 -32.07 8.42 -6.15
N ARG A 159 -32.21 7.72 -5.02
CA ARG A 159 -31.51 8.00 -3.77
C ARG A 159 -30.45 6.94 -3.50
N ILE A 160 -29.36 7.33 -2.82
CA ILE A 160 -28.34 6.41 -2.32
C ILE A 160 -28.42 6.31 -0.79
N LEU A 161 -28.13 5.11 -0.29
CA LEU A 161 -27.99 4.88 1.15
C LEU A 161 -26.57 5.29 1.59
N LEU A 162 -26.50 6.17 2.57
CA LEU A 162 -25.27 6.51 3.25
C LEU A 162 -25.41 6.19 4.72
N ALA A 163 -24.37 5.67 5.32
CA ALA A 163 -24.29 5.38 6.74
C ALA A 163 -23.17 6.20 7.40
N ARG A 164 -23.27 6.34 8.71
CA ARG A 164 -22.26 6.98 9.55
C ARG A 164 -21.89 6.04 10.69
N ASN A 165 -20.63 5.73 10.83
CA ASN A 165 -20.14 5.02 12.00
C ASN A 165 -20.25 5.96 13.23
N ALA A 166 -20.94 5.51 14.27
CA ALA A 166 -21.15 6.28 15.49
C ALA A 166 -19.83 6.62 16.23
N ALA A 167 -18.80 5.81 16.05
CA ALA A 167 -17.47 6.04 16.64
C ALA A 167 -16.70 7.20 15.98
N PHE A 168 -17.07 7.62 14.78
CA PHE A 168 -16.42 8.74 14.11
C PHE A 168 -16.95 10.08 14.67
N LYS A 169 -16.03 10.90 15.19
CA LYS A 169 -16.35 12.23 15.75
C LYS A 169 -16.80 13.24 14.70
N THR A 170 -16.49 13.02 13.44
CA THR A 170 -16.84 13.89 12.30
C THR A 170 -18.16 13.43 11.69
N GLY A 171 -19.00 14.37 11.24
CA GLY A 171 -20.28 14.09 10.57
C GLY A 171 -20.13 13.48 9.16
N ILE A 172 -19.13 12.64 8.94
CA ILE A 172 -18.86 12.01 7.64
C ILE A 172 -19.81 10.84 7.43
N PHE A 173 -20.49 10.85 6.30
CA PHE A 173 -21.29 9.76 5.79
C PHE A 173 -20.58 9.09 4.61
N SER A 174 -20.66 7.76 4.54
CA SER A 174 -20.07 6.96 3.46
C SER A 174 -21.06 5.90 2.97
N VAL A 175 -20.75 5.29 1.84
CA VAL A 175 -21.34 4.01 1.46
C VAL A 175 -20.93 2.92 2.45
N LEU A 176 -21.68 1.82 2.50
CA LEU A 176 -21.37 0.66 3.33
C LEU A 176 -20.10 -0.03 2.81
N ALA A 177 -19.34 -0.62 3.70
CA ALA A 177 -18.08 -1.28 3.35
C ALA A 177 -17.82 -2.47 4.27
N GLY A 178 -17.37 -3.57 3.69
CA GLY A 178 -17.01 -4.75 4.48
C GLY A 178 -15.96 -5.62 3.83
N PHE A 179 -15.33 -6.47 4.61
CA PHE A 179 -14.31 -7.38 4.14
C PHE A 179 -14.93 -8.65 3.55
N VAL A 180 -14.32 -9.12 2.47
CA VAL A 180 -14.67 -10.41 1.85
C VAL A 180 -14.15 -11.55 2.72
N GLU A 181 -15.00 -12.51 3.04
CA GLU A 181 -14.66 -13.71 3.81
C GLU A 181 -14.21 -14.88 2.93
N PRO A 182 -13.45 -15.83 3.49
CA PRO A 182 -13.04 -17.03 2.74
C PRO A 182 -14.23 -17.82 2.18
N GLY A 183 -14.21 -18.04 0.85
CA GLY A 183 -15.28 -18.76 0.15
C GLY A 183 -16.47 -17.92 -0.29
N GLU A 184 -16.44 -16.62 -0.04
CA GLU A 184 -17.47 -15.67 -0.40
C GLU A 184 -17.18 -14.98 -1.74
N SER A 185 -18.18 -14.77 -2.59
CA SER A 185 -18.07 -13.88 -3.75
C SER A 185 -18.20 -12.42 -3.34
N PHE A 186 -17.77 -11.48 -4.20
CA PHE A 186 -17.97 -10.04 -3.92
C PHE A 186 -19.45 -9.68 -3.83
N GLU A 187 -20.29 -10.31 -4.63
CA GLU A 187 -21.75 -10.13 -4.63
C GLU A 187 -22.37 -10.63 -3.34
N ASP A 188 -21.95 -11.78 -2.83
CA ASP A 188 -22.43 -12.35 -1.56
C ASP A 188 -21.97 -11.48 -0.38
N CYS A 189 -20.73 -11.00 -0.40
CA CYS A 189 -20.19 -10.07 0.56
C CYS A 189 -21.04 -8.79 0.65
N VAL A 190 -21.40 -8.19 -0.48
CA VAL A 190 -22.29 -7.01 -0.51
C VAL A 190 -23.65 -7.33 0.13
N VAL A 191 -24.24 -8.48 -0.18
CA VAL A 191 -25.55 -8.88 0.36
C VAL A 191 -25.45 -9.08 1.87
N ARG A 192 -24.42 -9.75 2.37
CA ARG A 192 -24.21 -10.01 3.79
C ARG A 192 -23.94 -8.71 4.55
N GLU A 193 -22.95 -7.91 4.13
CA GLU A 193 -22.55 -6.68 4.82
C GLU A 193 -23.71 -5.67 4.91
N VAL A 194 -24.48 -5.50 3.83
CA VAL A 194 -25.65 -4.61 3.87
C VAL A 194 -26.72 -5.12 4.82
N ALA A 195 -26.92 -6.44 4.89
CA ALA A 195 -27.89 -7.02 5.83
C ALA A 195 -27.42 -6.89 7.27
N GLU A 196 -26.13 -7.09 7.57
CA GLU A 196 -25.54 -7.00 8.89
C GLU A 196 -25.51 -5.56 9.41
N GLU A 197 -25.07 -4.59 8.59
CA GLU A 197 -24.91 -3.22 9.05
C GLU A 197 -26.22 -2.44 9.16
N VAL A 198 -27.19 -2.68 8.27
CA VAL A 198 -28.41 -1.86 8.18
C VAL A 198 -29.71 -2.65 8.07
N GLY A 199 -29.68 -3.98 8.13
CA GLY A 199 -30.88 -4.84 8.12
C GLY A 199 -31.65 -4.87 6.79
N ILE A 200 -31.03 -4.44 5.67
CA ILE A 200 -31.70 -4.33 4.38
C ILE A 200 -31.29 -5.51 3.47
N ARG A 201 -32.27 -6.08 2.76
CA ARG A 201 -32.00 -7.06 1.69
C ARG A 201 -31.82 -6.33 0.37
N VAL A 202 -30.68 -6.53 -0.27
CA VAL A 202 -30.35 -6.00 -1.59
C VAL A 202 -30.45 -7.05 -2.68
N ARG A 203 -30.64 -6.61 -3.92
CA ARG A 203 -30.69 -7.44 -5.14
C ARG A 203 -30.07 -6.70 -6.31
N ASN A 204 -29.83 -7.38 -7.41
CA ASN A 204 -29.26 -6.81 -8.64
C ASN A 204 -27.88 -6.17 -8.38
N VAL A 205 -27.03 -6.86 -7.60
CA VAL A 205 -25.66 -6.42 -7.36
C VAL A 205 -24.92 -6.35 -8.69
N ARG A 206 -24.20 -5.25 -8.93
CA ARG A 206 -23.43 -5.02 -10.15
C ARG A 206 -22.07 -4.46 -9.81
N TYR A 207 -21.03 -5.00 -10.43
CA TYR A 207 -19.69 -4.45 -10.34
C TYR A 207 -19.60 -3.09 -11.03
N LEU A 208 -19.01 -2.12 -10.37
CA LEU A 208 -18.79 -0.77 -10.87
C LEU A 208 -17.33 -0.47 -11.17
N GLY A 209 -16.43 -1.02 -10.40
CA GLY A 209 -14.99 -0.82 -10.53
C GLY A 209 -14.23 -1.23 -9.29
N SER A 210 -12.89 -1.26 -9.38
CA SER A 210 -11.96 -1.52 -8.27
C SER A 210 -10.84 -0.49 -8.24
N GLN A 211 -10.26 -0.37 -7.09
CA GLN A 211 -9.04 0.42 -6.88
C GLN A 211 -8.13 -0.24 -5.85
#